data_0e9795d09caa45670dccea40a3db1fd9
#
_entry.id   0e9795d09caa45670dccea40a3db1fd9
#
_cell.length_a   1.000
_cell.length_b   1.000
_cell.length_c   1.000
_cell.angle_alpha   90.00
_cell.angle_beta   90.00
_cell.angle_gamma   90.00
#
_symmetry.space_group_name_H-M   'P 1'
#
loop_
_entity.id
_entity.type
_entity.pdbx_description
1 polymer ?
#
loop_
_entity_poly.entity_id
_entity_poly.type
_entity_poly.pdbx_seq_one_letter_code
_entity_poly.pdbx_strand_id
1 'polypeptide(L)'
;IIYDPNVKKNNYNFVKNLKRIKNECDLIFICINLNKKNVNFIDKKFFLELKRKPFFINTSRGEVVDEKALLTALKLNLVRSAAVDVLAGEQKLRLFKNNLVKYSLKHPEKLLITPHIAGLTYQSESRAIEIIMELINKQFKIKNEKFIRNFSYNL
;
A
#
# COMPACT_ATOMS: atom_id res chain seq x y z
N ILE A 1 11.96 7.32 -6.25
CA ILE A 1 12.54 7.60 -4.92
C ILE A 1 11.92 6.63 -3.93
N ILE A 2 12.73 5.98 -3.09
CA ILE A 2 12.27 5.03 -2.08
C ILE A 2 12.72 5.50 -0.69
N TYR A 3 11.82 5.45 0.27
CA TYR A 3 12.13 5.59 1.69
C TYR A 3 11.85 4.28 2.41
N ASP A 4 12.90 3.66 2.94
CA ASP A 4 12.82 2.51 3.83
C ASP A 4 13.92 2.66 4.90
N PRO A 5 13.55 2.84 6.18
CA PRO A 5 14.52 3.05 7.26
C PRO A 5 15.37 1.82 7.57
N ASN A 6 14.97 0.63 7.11
CA ASN A 6 15.65 -0.64 7.39
C ASN A 6 16.65 -1.04 6.30
N VAL A 7 16.60 -0.40 5.13
CA VAL A 7 17.49 -0.72 4.01
C VAL A 7 18.74 0.12 4.07
N LYS A 8 19.92 -0.54 4.18
CA LYS A 8 21.22 0.15 4.33
C LYS A 8 21.97 0.39 3.03
N LYS A 9 21.82 -0.48 2.00
CA LYS A 9 22.46 -0.36 0.68
C LYS A 9 21.67 -1.12 -0.38
N ASN A 10 21.49 -0.52 -1.55
CA ASN A 10 21.05 -1.21 -2.77
C ASN A 10 21.18 -0.29 -4.01
N ASN A 11 20.82 -0.83 -5.17
CA ASN A 11 20.94 -0.17 -6.48
C ASN A 11 19.78 0.81 -6.80
N TYR A 12 18.88 1.09 -5.86
CA TYR A 12 17.74 1.98 -6.06
C TYR A 12 17.96 3.35 -5.43
N ASN A 13 17.21 4.35 -5.84
CA ASN A 13 17.29 5.72 -5.33
C ASN A 13 16.61 5.85 -3.94
N PHE A 14 17.34 5.44 -2.89
CA PHE A 14 16.88 5.55 -1.51
C PHE A 14 17.15 6.92 -0.91
N VAL A 15 16.20 7.40 -0.12
CA VAL A 15 16.34 8.64 0.65
C VAL A 15 16.32 8.37 2.14
N LYS A 16 17.12 9.15 2.89
CA LYS A 16 17.27 8.99 4.35
C LYS A 16 16.08 9.51 5.16
N ASN A 17 15.24 10.34 4.55
CA ASN A 17 14.08 10.93 5.20
C ASN A 17 12.97 11.25 4.18
N LEU A 18 11.80 11.55 4.68
CA LEU A 18 10.61 11.83 3.85
C LEU A 18 10.61 13.21 3.16
N LYS A 19 11.60 14.07 3.41
CA LYS A 19 11.61 15.44 2.88
C LYS A 19 11.54 15.47 1.35
N ARG A 20 12.36 14.64 0.68
CA ARG A 20 12.35 14.57 -0.79
C ARG A 20 11.04 14.00 -1.33
N ILE A 21 10.48 12.97 -0.67
CA ILE A 21 9.16 12.42 -1.08
C ILE A 21 8.10 13.51 -1.02
N LYS A 22 8.03 14.28 0.07
CA LYS A 22 7.05 15.35 0.24
C LYS A 22 7.22 16.51 -0.75
N ASN A 23 8.46 16.77 -1.17
CA ASN A 23 8.77 17.92 -2.02
C ASN A 23 8.73 17.62 -3.52
N GLU A 24 9.06 16.38 -3.93
CA GLU A 24 9.43 16.08 -5.31
C GLU A 24 8.47 15.07 -5.99
N CYS A 25 7.72 14.26 -5.21
CA CYS A 25 6.91 13.20 -5.79
C CYS A 25 5.53 13.69 -6.23
N ASP A 26 5.12 13.27 -7.42
CA ASP A 26 3.78 13.46 -7.98
C ASP A 26 2.87 12.25 -7.74
N LEU A 27 3.46 11.11 -7.30
CA LEU A 27 2.79 9.90 -6.86
C LEU A 27 3.47 9.38 -5.60
N ILE A 28 2.69 9.08 -4.57
CA ILE A 28 3.17 8.47 -3.32
C ILE A 28 2.44 7.14 -3.13
N PHE A 29 3.22 6.07 -3.01
CA PHE A 29 2.72 4.71 -2.83
C PHE A 29 3.17 4.17 -1.46
N ILE A 30 2.24 3.70 -0.66
CA ILE A 30 2.50 3.15 0.68
C ILE A 30 2.57 1.63 0.60
N CYS A 31 3.77 1.08 0.93
CA CYS A 31 4.10 -0.35 0.89
C CYS A 31 4.81 -0.81 2.17
N ILE A 32 4.36 -0.36 3.35
CA ILE A 32 5.01 -0.67 4.63
C ILE A 32 4.18 -1.61 5.48
N ASN A 33 4.83 -2.54 6.19
CA ASN A 33 4.16 -3.42 7.12
C ASN A 33 3.62 -2.66 8.34
N LEU A 34 2.41 -2.99 8.80
CA LEU A 34 1.88 -2.45 10.04
C LEU A 34 2.62 -3.02 11.26
N ASN A 35 3.04 -2.14 12.15
CA ASN A 35 3.53 -2.48 13.48
C ASN A 35 3.20 -1.34 14.47
N LYS A 36 3.46 -1.53 15.76
CA LYS A 36 3.13 -0.54 16.80
C LYS A 36 3.78 0.84 16.60
N LYS A 37 4.91 0.92 15.86
CA LYS A 37 5.68 2.16 15.67
C LYS A 37 5.22 2.97 14.47
N ASN A 38 4.45 2.38 13.55
CA ASN A 38 4.03 3.03 12.32
C ASN A 38 2.51 3.22 12.18
N VAL A 39 1.76 3.02 13.27
CA VAL A 39 0.36 3.45 13.32
C VAL A 39 0.29 4.97 13.13
N ASN A 40 -0.56 5.42 12.20
CA ASN A 40 -0.68 6.82 11.80
C ASN A 40 0.66 7.46 11.36
N PHE A 41 1.56 6.66 10.79
CA PHE A 41 2.85 7.16 10.29
C PHE A 41 2.68 8.23 9.21
N ILE A 42 1.68 8.09 8.37
CA ILE A 42 1.23 9.12 7.43
C ILE A 42 0.15 9.94 8.13
N ASP A 43 0.57 10.95 8.82
CA ASP A 43 -0.24 11.80 9.68
C ASP A 43 -0.62 13.15 9.03
N LYS A 44 -1.30 13.99 9.79
CA LYS A 44 -1.68 15.35 9.36
C LYS A 44 -0.46 16.19 8.96
N LYS A 45 0.66 16.09 9.69
CA LYS A 45 1.88 16.84 9.40
C LYS A 45 2.46 16.43 8.06
N PHE A 46 2.47 15.12 7.76
CA PHE A 46 2.92 14.60 6.47
C PHE A 46 2.16 15.28 5.32
N PHE A 47 0.83 15.30 5.38
CA PHE A 47 0.01 15.89 4.31
C PHE A 47 0.17 17.41 4.18
N LEU A 48 0.31 18.13 5.29
CA LEU A 48 0.52 19.58 5.28
C LEU A 48 1.87 20.00 4.67
N GLU A 49 2.85 19.13 4.72
CA GLU A 49 4.20 19.39 4.19
C GLU A 49 4.35 19.01 2.70
N LEU A 50 3.31 18.46 2.06
CA LEU A 50 3.35 18.14 0.63
C LEU A 50 3.44 19.40 -0.24
N LYS A 51 4.31 19.39 -1.27
CA LYS A 51 4.53 20.54 -2.16
C LYS A 51 3.93 20.37 -3.56
N ARG A 52 3.65 19.11 -3.97
CA ARG A 52 3.28 18.81 -5.36
C ARG A 52 1.86 18.28 -5.56
N LYS A 53 1.01 18.25 -4.54
CA LYS A 53 -0.35 17.68 -4.62
C LYS A 53 -0.34 16.29 -5.30
N PRO A 54 0.35 15.30 -4.73
CA PRO A 54 0.53 14.02 -5.37
C PRO A 54 -0.78 13.23 -5.49
N PHE A 55 -0.78 12.22 -6.35
CA PHE A 55 -1.64 11.06 -6.19
C PHE A 55 -1.16 10.25 -4.98
N PHE A 56 -2.09 9.75 -4.17
CA PHE A 56 -1.78 8.99 -2.97
C PHE A 56 -2.39 7.61 -3.03
N ILE A 57 -1.58 6.55 -2.90
CA ILE A 57 -2.03 5.16 -2.99
C ILE A 57 -1.64 4.41 -1.72
N ASN A 58 -2.60 3.73 -1.08
CA ASN A 58 -2.35 2.84 0.04
C ASN A 58 -2.94 1.45 -0.21
N THR A 59 -2.07 0.47 -0.45
CA THR A 59 -2.41 -0.95 -0.54
C THR A 59 -1.74 -1.78 0.56
N SER A 60 -1.24 -1.11 1.61
CA SER A 60 -0.55 -1.79 2.70
C SER A 60 -1.49 -2.14 3.86
N ARG A 61 -1.73 -1.23 4.77
CA ARG A 61 -2.67 -1.34 5.88
C ARG A 61 -3.30 0.01 6.18
N GLY A 62 -4.60 0.02 6.53
CA GLY A 62 -5.35 1.25 6.80
C GLY A 62 -4.77 2.05 7.96
N GLU A 63 -4.38 1.37 9.04
CA GLU A 63 -3.85 1.98 10.26
C GLU A 63 -2.53 2.73 10.08
N VAL A 64 -1.81 2.52 8.97
CA VAL A 64 -0.58 3.26 8.65
C VAL A 64 -0.87 4.73 8.34
N VAL A 65 -2.09 5.02 7.89
CA VAL A 65 -2.53 6.35 7.47
C VAL A 65 -3.57 6.88 8.45
N ASP A 66 -3.42 8.10 8.92
CA ASP A 66 -4.50 8.82 9.59
C ASP A 66 -5.60 9.17 8.57
N GLU A 67 -6.70 8.41 8.58
CA GLU A 67 -7.82 8.59 7.65
C GLU A 67 -8.48 9.96 7.75
N LYS A 68 -8.50 10.59 8.95
CA LYS A 68 -9.03 11.95 9.12
C LYS A 68 -8.11 12.96 8.45
N ALA A 69 -6.81 12.75 8.58
CA ALA A 69 -5.81 13.60 7.93
C ALA A 69 -5.86 13.46 6.40
N LEU A 70 -5.98 12.23 5.86
CA LEU A 70 -6.15 11.99 4.43
C LEU A 70 -7.43 12.67 3.90
N LEU A 71 -8.56 12.51 4.60
CA LEU A 71 -9.81 13.17 4.22
C LEU A 71 -9.66 14.69 4.18
N THR A 72 -8.98 15.26 5.17
CA THR A 72 -8.70 16.70 5.22
C THR A 72 -7.79 17.12 4.07
N ALA A 73 -6.76 16.35 3.77
CA ALA A 73 -5.84 16.62 2.68
C ALA A 73 -6.53 16.61 1.30
N LEU A 74 -7.46 15.68 1.08
CA LEU A 74 -8.30 15.64 -0.13
C LEU A 74 -9.20 16.87 -0.24
N LYS A 75 -9.89 17.24 0.83
CA LYS A 75 -10.78 18.43 0.88
C LYS A 75 -10.02 19.73 0.65
N LEU A 76 -8.82 19.86 1.20
CA LEU A 76 -7.95 21.02 1.04
C LEU A 76 -7.12 20.97 -0.25
N ASN A 77 -7.31 19.96 -1.09
CA ASN A 77 -6.55 19.77 -2.33
C ASN A 77 -5.02 19.75 -2.13
N LEU A 78 -4.56 19.25 -0.98
CA LEU A 78 -3.14 18.95 -0.71
C LEU A 78 -2.71 17.64 -1.39
N VAL A 79 -3.66 16.74 -1.59
CA VAL A 79 -3.56 15.52 -2.39
C VAL A 79 -4.50 15.69 -3.58
N ARG A 80 -4.05 15.37 -4.79
CA ARG A 80 -4.85 15.51 -6.02
C ARG A 80 -6.03 14.56 -6.00
N SER A 81 -5.75 13.28 -5.79
CA SER A 81 -6.71 12.21 -5.53
C SER A 81 -6.01 11.04 -4.83
N ALA A 82 -6.79 10.14 -4.25
CA ALA A 82 -6.26 8.97 -3.57
C ALA A 82 -6.94 7.68 -4.01
N ALA A 83 -6.20 6.57 -3.92
CA ALA A 83 -6.74 5.22 -4.02
C ALA A 83 -6.31 4.44 -2.77
N VAL A 84 -7.26 3.84 -2.06
CA VAL A 84 -6.99 3.03 -0.88
C VAL A 84 -7.68 1.68 -1.01
N ASP A 85 -6.91 0.61 -0.85
CA ASP A 85 -7.43 -0.75 -0.87
C ASP A 85 -7.73 -1.26 0.56
N VAL A 86 -7.30 -0.50 1.56
CA VAL A 86 -7.35 -0.87 2.98
C VAL A 86 -7.88 0.29 3.83
N LEU A 87 -8.68 -0.03 4.84
CA LEU A 87 -9.21 0.94 5.80
C LEU A 87 -8.83 0.54 7.23
N ALA A 88 -8.65 1.55 8.10
CA ALA A 88 -8.34 1.29 9.50
C ALA A 88 -9.49 0.56 10.20
N GLY A 89 -9.15 -0.58 10.85
CA GLY A 89 -10.14 -1.40 11.56
C GLY A 89 -11.19 -2.04 10.64
N GLU A 90 -10.90 -2.28 9.39
CA GLU A 90 -11.84 -2.77 8.36
C GLU A 90 -12.61 -4.03 8.75
N GLN A 91 -12.03 -4.93 9.55
CA GLN A 91 -12.71 -6.15 10.04
C GLN A 91 -13.93 -5.86 10.95
N LYS A 92 -13.99 -4.69 11.56
CA LYS A 92 -15.05 -4.24 12.46
C LYS A 92 -15.84 -3.06 11.89
N LEU A 93 -15.50 -2.65 10.65
CA LEU A 93 -15.99 -1.43 10.05
C LEU A 93 -17.48 -1.55 9.69
N ARG A 94 -18.28 -0.60 10.16
CA ARG A 94 -19.57 -0.32 9.55
C ARG A 94 -19.32 0.64 8.39
N LEU A 95 -19.13 0.11 7.18
CA LEU A 95 -18.70 0.86 5.98
C LEU A 95 -19.43 2.19 5.80
N PHE A 96 -20.76 2.19 5.93
CA PHE A 96 -21.57 3.41 5.78
C PHE A 96 -21.37 4.46 6.89
N LYS A 97 -20.67 4.12 7.99
CA LYS A 97 -20.31 5.09 9.03
C LYS A 97 -18.92 5.68 8.82
N ASN A 98 -18.06 5.05 8.01
CA ASN A 98 -16.72 5.57 7.72
C ASN A 98 -16.79 6.83 6.86
N ASN A 99 -16.05 7.86 7.26
CA ASN A 99 -16.07 9.16 6.58
C ASN A 99 -15.35 9.16 5.23
N LEU A 100 -14.32 8.33 5.05
CA LEU A 100 -13.67 8.16 3.75
C LEU A 100 -14.63 7.49 2.76
N VAL A 101 -15.36 6.44 3.19
CA VAL A 101 -16.36 5.78 2.35
C VAL A 101 -17.46 6.76 1.94
N LYS A 102 -17.99 7.55 2.87
CA LYS A 102 -18.98 8.59 2.54
C LYS A 102 -18.44 9.63 1.55
N TYR A 103 -17.16 9.99 1.71
CA TYR A 103 -16.52 10.95 0.82
C TYR A 103 -16.29 10.35 -0.58
N SER A 104 -15.82 9.11 -0.68
CA SER A 104 -15.63 8.39 -1.95
C SER A 104 -16.93 8.28 -2.75
N LEU A 105 -18.05 7.96 -2.09
CA LEU A 105 -19.36 7.89 -2.76
C LEU A 105 -19.83 9.23 -3.34
N LYS A 106 -19.42 10.36 -2.73
CA LYS A 106 -19.77 11.71 -3.20
C LYS A 106 -18.76 12.29 -4.20
N HIS A 107 -17.52 11.83 -4.14
CA HIS A 107 -16.39 12.35 -4.90
C HIS A 107 -15.55 11.19 -5.47
N PRO A 108 -16.13 10.36 -6.37
CA PRO A 108 -15.43 9.19 -6.92
C PRO A 108 -14.18 9.56 -7.73
N GLU A 109 -14.13 10.78 -8.28
CA GLU A 109 -12.96 11.32 -8.97
C GLU A 109 -11.80 11.70 -8.04
N LYS A 110 -12.09 11.84 -6.73
CA LYS A 110 -11.11 12.23 -5.70
C LYS A 110 -10.61 11.05 -4.87
N LEU A 111 -11.48 10.08 -4.60
CA LEU A 111 -11.14 8.95 -3.74
C LEU A 111 -11.75 7.66 -4.27
N LEU A 112 -10.89 6.74 -4.69
CA LEU A 112 -11.23 5.36 -4.99
C LEU A 112 -10.97 4.50 -3.75
N ILE A 113 -11.95 3.66 -3.39
CA ILE A 113 -11.78 2.64 -2.33
C ILE A 113 -12.07 1.28 -2.95
N THR A 114 -11.15 0.32 -2.79
CA THR A 114 -11.34 -1.08 -3.17
C THR A 114 -11.41 -1.96 -1.93
N PRO A 115 -12.07 -3.13 -1.96
CA PRO A 115 -12.39 -3.91 -0.77
C PRO A 115 -11.26 -4.89 -0.39
N HIS A 116 -10.03 -4.41 -0.20
CA HIS A 116 -8.84 -5.17 0.20
C HIS A 116 -8.52 -6.32 -0.78
N ILE A 117 -8.50 -6.02 -2.06
CA ILE A 117 -8.33 -6.99 -3.16
C ILE A 117 -7.11 -6.71 -4.05
N ALA A 118 -6.29 -5.71 -3.74
CA ALA A 118 -5.15 -5.33 -4.58
C ALA A 118 -4.11 -6.46 -4.75
N GLY A 119 -4.03 -7.39 -3.79
CA GLY A 119 -3.19 -8.58 -3.86
C GLY A 119 -3.88 -9.83 -4.44
N LEU A 120 -5.18 -9.80 -4.69
CA LEU A 120 -5.98 -10.95 -5.10
C LEU A 120 -6.15 -11.02 -6.63
N THR A 121 -5.06 -10.85 -7.37
CA THR A 121 -5.06 -11.09 -8.82
C THR A 121 -4.49 -12.48 -9.11
N TYR A 122 -4.94 -13.11 -10.20
CA TYR A 122 -4.39 -14.40 -10.67
C TYR A 122 -2.86 -14.37 -10.75
N GLN A 123 -2.28 -13.27 -11.28
CA GLN A 123 -0.83 -13.11 -11.41
C GLN A 123 -0.13 -13.03 -10.05
N SER A 124 -0.68 -12.32 -9.06
CA SER A 124 -0.06 -12.23 -7.72
C SER A 124 -0.17 -13.53 -6.94
N GLU A 125 -1.28 -14.25 -7.06
CA GLU A 125 -1.46 -15.56 -6.41
C GLU A 125 -0.51 -16.59 -7.04
N SER A 126 -0.46 -16.68 -8.37
CA SER A 126 0.48 -17.57 -9.08
C SER A 126 1.92 -17.27 -8.71
N ARG A 127 2.31 -15.99 -8.68
CA ARG A 127 3.68 -15.59 -8.31
C ARG A 127 4.01 -15.92 -6.85
N ALA A 128 3.06 -15.76 -5.93
CA ALA A 128 3.26 -16.15 -4.52
C ALA A 128 3.50 -17.66 -4.39
N ILE A 129 2.72 -18.47 -5.11
CA ILE A 129 2.89 -19.94 -5.14
C ILE A 129 4.27 -20.30 -5.70
N GLU A 130 4.68 -19.72 -6.83
CA GLU A 130 6.02 -19.95 -7.42
C GLU A 130 7.13 -19.66 -6.41
N ILE A 131 7.10 -18.50 -5.74
CA ILE A 131 8.11 -18.12 -4.74
C ILE A 131 8.14 -19.14 -3.59
N ILE A 132 6.97 -19.56 -3.07
CA ILE A 132 6.88 -20.53 -2.00
C ILE A 132 7.50 -21.86 -2.46
N MET A 133 7.20 -22.32 -3.67
CA MET A 133 7.75 -23.56 -4.22
C MET A 133 9.25 -23.47 -4.42
N GLU A 134 9.78 -22.33 -4.90
CA GLU A 134 11.23 -22.10 -5.00
C GLU A 134 11.91 -22.19 -3.62
N LEU A 135 11.31 -21.58 -2.58
CA LEU A 135 11.83 -21.61 -1.21
C LEU A 135 11.82 -23.03 -0.62
N ILE A 136 10.72 -23.79 -0.82
CA ILE A 136 10.61 -25.19 -0.40
C ILE A 136 11.69 -26.05 -1.09
N ASN A 137 11.82 -25.93 -2.39
CA ASN A 137 12.84 -26.67 -3.16
C ASN A 137 14.26 -26.36 -2.66
N LYS A 138 14.55 -25.09 -2.41
CA LYS A 138 15.83 -24.65 -1.86
C LYS A 138 16.08 -25.23 -0.46
N GLN A 139 15.08 -25.20 0.41
CA GLN A 139 15.18 -25.65 1.80
C GLN A 139 15.33 -27.17 1.89
N PHE A 140 14.55 -27.91 1.11
CA PHE A 140 14.50 -29.38 1.19
C PHE A 140 15.30 -30.06 0.09
N LYS A 141 16.03 -29.33 -0.77
CA LYS A 141 16.84 -29.85 -1.88
C LYS A 141 16.04 -30.79 -2.80
N ILE A 142 14.76 -30.52 -3.00
CA ILE A 142 13.88 -31.32 -3.85
C ILE A 142 14.28 -31.10 -5.31
N LYS A 143 14.88 -32.09 -5.96
CA LYS A 143 15.32 -32.06 -7.37
C LYS A 143 14.21 -32.37 -8.38
N ASN A 144 12.95 -32.47 -7.97
CA ASN A 144 11.89 -33.01 -8.83
C ASN A 144 11.10 -31.88 -9.54
N GLU A 145 11.57 -31.48 -10.74
CA GLU A 145 10.94 -30.47 -11.59
C GLU A 145 9.48 -30.81 -11.99
N LYS A 146 9.10 -32.09 -12.00
CA LYS A 146 7.71 -32.51 -12.33
C LYS A 146 6.68 -32.07 -11.31
N PHE A 147 7.06 -31.88 -10.04
CA PHE A 147 6.13 -31.48 -8.99
C PHE A 147 5.68 -30.02 -9.17
N ILE A 148 6.58 -29.17 -9.65
CA ILE A 148 6.30 -27.72 -9.84
C ILE A 148 5.37 -27.52 -11.05
N ARG A 149 5.56 -28.24 -12.14
CA ARG A 149 4.75 -28.11 -13.37
C ARG A 149 3.30 -28.50 -13.21
N ASN A 150 2.99 -29.46 -12.32
CA ASN A 150 1.60 -29.90 -12.11
C ASN A 150 0.72 -28.90 -11.34
N PHE A 151 1.31 -27.96 -10.62
CA PHE A 151 0.54 -26.88 -9.94
C PHE A 151 0.28 -25.66 -10.83
N SER A 152 1.09 -25.46 -11.88
CA SER A 152 0.98 -24.29 -12.75
C SER A 152 -0.11 -24.40 -13.84
N TYR A 153 -0.71 -25.58 -14.03
CA TYR A 153 -1.63 -25.85 -15.15
C TYR A 153 -3.09 -26.16 -14.75
N ASN A 154 -3.41 -26.19 -13.46
CA ASN A 154 -4.76 -26.53 -12.97
C ASN A 154 -5.45 -25.40 -12.16
N LEU A 155 -5.05 -24.15 -12.39
CA LEU A 155 -5.74 -22.97 -11.82
C LEU A 155 -6.31 -22.08 -12.92
#